data_feb6f5e681a8ba708d75051b7a5dcc0f
#
_entry.id   feb6f5e681a8ba708d75051b7a5dcc0f
#
_cell.length_a   1.000
_cell.length_b   1.000
_cell.length_c   1.000
_cell.angle_alpha   90.00
_cell.angle_beta   90.00
_cell.angle_gamma   90.00
#
_symmetry.space_group_name_H-M   'P 1'
#
loop_
_entity.id
_entity.type
_entity.pdbx_description
1 polymer ?
#
loop_
_entity_poly.entity_id
_entity_poly.type
_entity_poly.pdbx_seq_one_letter_code
_entity_poly.pdbx_strand_id
1 'polypeptide(L)'
;MSGRGEASDRKVPTLPRFYASPFFVPAWGWGELRATARCLATGRIVRGGEPARLAREVQALLGVRHAVPVNQGRVAILLALRALGTGEQDEVVLPSYLCRSVLDAVRAAGARPVLADAGAGLHVTAESVRRALTPATRCVIVPHLYGNVAPVDAIENELRGTGIALIDDAAQSFGARCGGRRVGSFGRCGIVSTSLGKSLSGAAGGLLVTDDAGLFERAIALRLGVERPGSVARRALAAWVWFRLRRFTLPLKRRSDRLFSRNQASRTTAGAMSNLDAAIALQQCRSLEHRASSRRHRARRVLDALGDARRHCISDLSDSCVPLGLVFLLPPAARPAEEATLQLARAGIEVRRGYAPLHHELGIPPGAFPNAEALWRRAILVPLSRTLEARGASNALRDVLRD
;
A
#
# COMPACT_ATOMS: atom_id res chain seq x y z
N MET A 1 -38.15 -18.56 -27.89
CA MET A 1 -38.14 -19.45 -26.72
C MET A 1 -37.06 -18.98 -25.80
N SER A 2 -37.44 -18.51 -24.65
CA SER A 2 -36.68 -17.79 -23.67
C SER A 2 -35.79 -18.71 -22.84
N GLY A 3 -34.49 -18.51 -22.89
CA GLY A 3 -33.54 -19.06 -21.92
C GLY A 3 -33.16 -18.00 -20.88
N ARG A 4 -33.94 -17.83 -19.85
CA ARG A 4 -33.53 -17.11 -18.63
C ARG A 4 -32.59 -18.02 -17.84
N GLY A 5 -31.27 -17.77 -17.92
CA GLY A 5 -30.28 -18.42 -17.08
C GLY A 5 -30.54 -18.09 -15.60
N GLU A 6 -30.74 -19.12 -14.83
CA GLU A 6 -30.88 -19.08 -13.37
C GLU A 6 -29.67 -18.39 -12.74
N ALA A 7 -29.88 -17.18 -12.24
CA ALA A 7 -28.97 -16.58 -11.27
C ALA A 7 -29.06 -17.40 -9.99
N SER A 8 -28.12 -18.32 -9.77
CA SER A 8 -28.01 -19.12 -8.56
C SER A 8 -27.99 -18.16 -7.38
N ASP A 9 -28.96 -18.34 -6.52
CA ASP A 9 -29.15 -17.65 -5.22
C ASP A 9 -27.96 -18.05 -4.30
N ARG A 10 -26.77 -17.46 -4.56
CA ARG A 10 -25.60 -17.66 -3.70
C ARG A 10 -25.90 -16.94 -2.39
N LYS A 11 -26.36 -17.67 -1.39
CA LYS A 11 -26.52 -17.23 0.00
C LYS A 11 -25.30 -16.35 0.37
N VAL A 12 -25.55 -15.07 0.59
CA VAL A 12 -24.53 -14.11 1.01
C VAL A 12 -23.90 -14.64 2.29
N PRO A 13 -22.59 -14.94 2.31
CA PRO A 13 -21.96 -15.53 3.49
C PRO A 13 -22.12 -14.59 4.68
N THR A 14 -22.62 -15.11 5.80
CA THR A 14 -22.73 -14.36 7.04
C THR A 14 -21.33 -14.07 7.57
N LEU A 15 -20.96 -12.77 7.63
CA LEU A 15 -19.72 -12.33 8.25
C LEU A 15 -19.82 -12.40 9.77
N PRO A 16 -18.71 -12.66 10.48
CA PRO A 16 -18.71 -12.70 11.94
C PRO A 16 -19.11 -11.34 12.51
N ARG A 17 -19.72 -11.36 13.70
CA ARG A 17 -20.03 -10.13 14.45
C ARG A 17 -18.79 -9.47 15.06
N PHE A 18 -17.69 -10.20 15.18
CA PHE A 18 -16.47 -9.79 15.85
C PHE A 18 -15.24 -10.37 15.17
N TYR A 19 -14.18 -9.55 15.00
CA TYR A 19 -12.87 -10.00 14.52
C TYR A 19 -11.86 -9.98 15.66
N ALA A 20 -11.40 -11.15 16.08
CA ALA A 20 -10.35 -11.30 17.07
C ALA A 20 -8.99 -10.80 16.53
N SER A 21 -8.73 -11.03 15.25
CA SER A 21 -7.50 -10.66 14.53
C SER A 21 -7.78 -9.70 13.39
N PRO A 22 -7.99 -8.39 13.63
CA PRO A 22 -8.15 -7.42 12.55
C PRO A 22 -6.82 -7.19 11.80
N PHE A 23 -6.90 -6.97 10.48
CA PHE A 23 -5.72 -6.85 9.61
C PHE A 23 -4.85 -5.63 9.95
N PHE A 24 -5.42 -4.46 10.09
CA PHE A 24 -4.68 -3.27 10.49
C PHE A 24 -5.12 -2.79 11.87
N VAL A 25 -4.19 -2.78 12.78
CA VAL A 25 -4.31 -2.04 14.03
C VAL A 25 -3.18 -1.00 14.03
N PRO A 26 -3.44 0.26 13.67
CA PRO A 26 -2.41 1.28 13.83
C PRO A 26 -2.07 1.35 15.32
N ALA A 27 -0.80 1.28 15.58
CA ALA A 27 -0.28 1.47 16.92
C ALA A 27 -0.21 2.98 17.23
N TRP A 28 -1.36 3.67 17.22
CA TRP A 28 -1.47 5.03 17.70
C TRP A 28 -1.49 5.03 19.22
N GLY A 29 -0.61 5.81 19.81
CA GLY A 29 -0.41 5.94 21.24
C GLY A 29 -0.61 7.38 21.72
N TRP A 30 -0.03 7.66 22.86
CA TRP A 30 -0.10 8.98 23.49
C TRP A 30 0.55 10.10 22.67
N GLY A 31 1.58 9.80 21.87
CA GLY A 31 2.23 10.78 20.99
C GLY A 31 1.26 11.34 19.94
N GLU A 32 0.57 10.45 19.22
CA GLU A 32 -0.40 10.81 18.18
C GLU A 32 -1.63 11.50 18.80
N LEU A 33 -2.08 11.04 19.98
CA LEU A 33 -3.19 11.68 20.69
C LEU A 33 -2.84 13.12 21.12
N ARG A 34 -1.67 13.34 21.71
CA ARG A 34 -1.21 14.69 22.09
C ARG A 34 -1.05 15.59 20.86
N ALA A 35 -0.49 15.08 19.76
CA ALA A 35 -0.36 15.81 18.52
C ALA A 35 -1.73 16.23 17.96
N THR A 36 -2.70 15.32 17.97
CA THR A 36 -4.09 15.59 17.57
C THR A 36 -4.73 16.65 18.47
N ALA A 37 -4.66 16.46 19.78
CA ALA A 37 -5.24 17.39 20.76
C ALA A 37 -4.64 18.80 20.64
N ARG A 38 -3.33 18.90 20.45
CA ARG A 38 -2.64 20.19 20.22
C ARG A 38 -3.12 20.90 18.96
N CYS A 39 -3.23 20.19 17.85
CA CYS A 39 -3.71 20.76 16.59
C CYS A 39 -5.17 21.26 16.72
N LEU A 40 -6.03 20.53 17.42
CA LEU A 40 -7.42 20.91 17.66
C LEU A 40 -7.49 22.15 18.59
N ALA A 41 -6.78 22.12 19.73
CA ALA A 41 -6.79 23.22 20.72
C ALA A 41 -6.24 24.53 20.15
N THR A 42 -5.27 24.46 19.24
CA THR A 42 -4.67 25.66 18.62
C THR A 42 -5.35 26.08 17.31
N GLY A 43 -6.37 25.34 16.84
CA GLY A 43 -7.02 25.58 15.55
C GLY A 43 -6.12 25.26 14.33
N ARG A 44 -4.88 24.79 14.53
CA ARG A 44 -3.92 24.50 13.46
C ARG A 44 -4.17 23.13 12.83
N ILE A 45 -5.38 22.95 12.27
CA ILE A 45 -5.79 21.66 11.69
C ILE A 45 -5.24 21.50 10.28
N VAL A 46 -5.37 22.52 9.43
CA VAL A 46 -4.97 22.45 8.01
C VAL A 46 -3.62 23.11 7.80
N ARG A 47 -3.44 24.32 8.32
CA ARG A 47 -2.21 25.13 8.16
C ARG A 47 -1.36 25.04 9.42
N GLY A 48 -0.02 24.95 9.25
CA GLY A 48 0.95 24.90 10.34
C GLY A 48 2.30 24.42 9.88
N GLY A 49 3.24 24.24 10.80
CA GLY A 49 4.63 23.87 10.51
C GLY A 49 4.90 22.37 10.47
N GLU A 50 3.92 21.52 10.77
CA GLU A 50 4.16 20.07 10.88
C GLU A 50 4.46 19.41 9.52
N PRO A 51 3.87 19.82 8.36
CA PRO A 51 4.26 19.27 7.07
C PRO A 51 5.75 19.48 6.76
N ALA A 52 6.27 20.68 7.04
CA ALA A 52 7.69 20.98 6.84
C ALA A 52 8.60 20.22 7.81
N ARG A 53 8.16 19.98 9.05
CA ARG A 53 8.88 19.14 10.01
C ARG A 53 8.92 17.68 9.57
N LEU A 54 7.79 17.15 9.10
CA LEU A 54 7.70 15.78 8.57
C LEU A 54 8.59 15.63 7.34
N ALA A 55 8.60 16.61 6.44
CA ALA A 55 9.47 16.61 5.26
C ALA A 55 10.94 16.47 5.65
N ARG A 56 11.41 17.30 6.60
CA ARG A 56 12.80 17.23 7.10
C ARG A 56 13.14 15.88 7.74
N GLU A 57 12.23 15.31 8.52
CA GLU A 57 12.42 14.00 9.14
C GLU A 57 12.54 12.90 8.08
N VAL A 58 11.68 12.91 7.06
CA VAL A 58 11.72 11.95 5.94
C VAL A 58 12.98 12.14 5.11
N GLN A 59 13.41 13.39 4.85
CA GLN A 59 14.67 13.69 4.17
C GLN A 59 15.86 13.08 4.92
N ALA A 60 15.94 13.31 6.23
CA ALA A 60 17.01 12.77 7.07
C ALA A 60 17.00 11.23 7.10
N LEU A 61 15.81 10.60 7.20
CA LEU A 61 15.66 9.16 7.19
C LEU A 61 16.07 8.51 5.86
N LEU A 62 15.74 9.13 4.73
CA LEU A 62 16.04 8.59 3.40
C LEU A 62 17.42 9.02 2.87
N GLY A 63 18.02 10.07 3.42
CA GLY A 63 19.23 10.67 2.90
C GLY A 63 19.00 11.45 1.60
N VAL A 64 17.81 12.03 1.40
CA VAL A 64 17.44 12.80 0.20
C VAL A 64 17.30 14.29 0.48
N ARG A 65 17.55 15.13 -0.53
CA ARG A 65 17.59 16.60 -0.36
C ARG A 65 16.23 17.27 -0.29
N HIS A 66 15.21 16.73 -0.97
CA HIS A 66 13.92 17.38 -1.14
C HIS A 66 12.76 16.46 -0.82
N ALA A 67 11.70 17.01 -0.22
CA ALA A 67 10.44 16.31 0.04
C ALA A 67 9.27 17.26 -0.07
N VAL A 68 8.21 16.86 -0.78
CA VAL A 68 6.96 17.60 -0.97
C VAL A 68 5.79 16.87 -0.31
N PRO A 69 5.29 17.33 0.85
CA PRO A 69 4.14 16.73 1.51
C PRO A 69 2.84 16.99 0.76
N VAL A 70 2.07 15.93 0.51
CA VAL A 70 0.78 15.97 -0.18
C VAL A 70 -0.29 15.20 0.60
N ASN A 71 -1.56 15.42 0.28
CA ASN A 71 -2.70 14.85 1.02
C ASN A 71 -2.90 13.34 0.85
N GLN A 72 -2.27 12.69 -0.13
CA GLN A 72 -2.36 11.23 -0.38
C GLN A 72 -1.14 10.72 -1.14
N GLY A 73 -0.75 9.43 -0.93
CA GLY A 73 0.35 8.80 -1.68
C GLY A 73 0.14 8.78 -3.20
N ARG A 74 -1.11 8.54 -3.68
CA ARG A 74 -1.42 8.61 -5.13
C ARG A 74 -1.25 10.01 -5.71
N VAL A 75 -1.45 11.05 -4.89
CA VAL A 75 -1.18 12.44 -5.30
C VAL A 75 0.33 12.68 -5.43
N ALA A 76 1.14 12.06 -4.56
CA ALA A 76 2.60 12.09 -4.72
C ALA A 76 3.05 11.44 -6.04
N ILE A 77 2.44 10.31 -6.44
CA ILE A 77 2.70 9.68 -7.75
C ILE A 77 2.29 10.61 -8.90
N LEU A 78 1.07 11.15 -8.85
CA LEU A 78 0.59 12.10 -9.87
C LEU A 78 1.49 13.32 -9.98
N LEU A 79 1.93 13.85 -8.85
CA LEU A 79 2.84 15.00 -8.78
C LEU A 79 4.21 14.66 -9.41
N ALA A 80 4.75 13.46 -9.11
CA ALA A 80 6.00 12.96 -9.69
C ALA A 80 5.89 12.88 -11.22
N LEU A 81 4.83 12.25 -11.74
CA LEU A 81 4.60 12.10 -13.18
C LEU A 81 4.52 13.47 -13.89
N ARG A 82 3.73 14.40 -13.35
CA ARG A 82 3.62 15.74 -13.90
C ARG A 82 4.92 16.53 -13.83
N ALA A 83 5.68 16.42 -12.74
CA ALA A 83 6.98 17.06 -12.59
C ALA A 83 8.05 16.45 -13.51
N LEU A 84 7.91 15.17 -13.89
CA LEU A 84 8.71 14.52 -14.93
C LEU A 84 8.32 14.95 -16.36
N GLY A 85 7.24 15.72 -16.51
CA GLY A 85 6.72 16.14 -17.80
C GLY A 85 6.01 15.03 -18.57
N THR A 86 5.48 14.04 -17.86
CA THR A 86 4.78 12.90 -18.47
C THR A 86 3.43 13.33 -19.05
N GLY A 87 3.13 12.96 -20.30
CA GLY A 87 1.93 13.33 -21.05
C GLY A 87 1.37 12.20 -21.93
N GLU A 88 0.46 12.54 -22.86
CA GLU A 88 -0.32 11.57 -23.66
C GLU A 88 0.51 10.66 -24.56
N GLN A 89 1.68 11.13 -25.01
CA GLN A 89 2.59 10.38 -25.88
C GLN A 89 3.52 9.45 -25.06
N ASP A 90 3.61 9.66 -23.75
CA ASP A 90 4.51 8.91 -22.89
C ASP A 90 3.86 7.66 -22.32
N GLU A 91 4.68 6.63 -22.16
CA GLU A 91 4.31 5.39 -21.48
C GLU A 91 4.93 5.31 -20.08
N VAL A 92 4.14 4.77 -19.15
CA VAL A 92 4.55 4.49 -17.78
C VAL A 92 4.44 2.99 -17.54
N VAL A 93 5.59 2.35 -17.31
CA VAL A 93 5.65 0.93 -16.97
C VAL A 93 5.33 0.74 -15.48
N LEU A 94 4.40 -0.18 -15.18
CA LEU A 94 4.00 -0.53 -13.82
C LEU A 94 3.63 -2.02 -13.74
N PRO A 95 3.72 -2.66 -12.53
CA PRO A 95 3.33 -4.05 -12.38
C PRO A 95 1.84 -4.27 -12.66
N SER A 96 1.49 -5.39 -13.28
CA SER A 96 0.08 -5.80 -13.41
C SER A 96 -0.54 -6.13 -12.05
N TYR A 97 0.21 -6.76 -11.13
CA TYR A 97 -0.22 -7.03 -9.76
C TYR A 97 0.05 -5.83 -8.85
N LEU A 98 -0.87 -4.87 -8.82
CA LEU A 98 -0.69 -3.61 -8.13
C LEU A 98 -2.03 -2.99 -7.68
N CYS A 99 -1.94 -2.08 -6.71
CA CYS A 99 -3.07 -1.26 -6.30
C CYS A 99 -3.57 -0.37 -7.44
N ARG A 100 -4.86 -0.44 -7.75
CA ARG A 100 -5.51 0.39 -8.78
C ARG A 100 -5.22 1.89 -8.67
N SER A 101 -5.02 2.42 -7.44
CA SER A 101 -4.75 3.84 -7.25
C SER A 101 -3.49 4.36 -7.95
N VAL A 102 -2.54 3.47 -8.28
CA VAL A 102 -1.34 3.82 -9.08
C VAL A 102 -1.74 3.99 -10.54
N LEU A 103 -2.52 3.04 -11.09
CA LEU A 103 -3.08 3.16 -12.44
C LEU A 103 -3.92 4.45 -12.59
N ASP A 104 -4.76 4.76 -11.59
CA ASP A 104 -5.55 5.99 -11.59
C ASP A 104 -4.67 7.25 -11.63
N ALA A 105 -3.51 7.24 -10.94
CA ALA A 105 -2.56 8.35 -10.97
C ALA A 105 -1.87 8.50 -12.34
N VAL A 106 -1.51 7.38 -12.98
CA VAL A 106 -0.93 7.37 -14.34
C VAL A 106 -1.93 7.95 -15.35
N ARG A 107 -3.17 7.47 -15.32
CA ARG A 107 -4.25 8.00 -16.18
C ARG A 107 -4.53 9.49 -15.92
N ALA A 108 -4.51 9.92 -14.65
CA ALA A 108 -4.71 11.32 -14.28
C ALA A 108 -3.54 12.25 -14.70
N ALA A 109 -2.36 11.67 -14.94
CA ALA A 109 -1.22 12.38 -15.54
C ALA A 109 -1.36 12.51 -17.06
N GLY A 110 -2.29 11.80 -17.69
CA GLY A 110 -2.49 11.74 -19.14
C GLY A 110 -1.64 10.67 -19.83
N ALA A 111 -0.82 9.90 -19.09
CA ALA A 111 0.09 8.92 -19.69
C ALA A 111 -0.59 7.57 -19.97
N ARG A 112 0.03 6.81 -20.86
CA ARG A 112 -0.40 5.45 -21.20
C ARG A 112 0.25 4.43 -20.26
N PRO A 113 -0.55 3.61 -19.53
CA PRO A 113 0.00 2.54 -18.71
C PRO A 113 0.46 1.36 -19.57
N VAL A 114 1.68 0.89 -19.36
CA VAL A 114 2.21 -0.36 -19.89
C VAL A 114 2.47 -1.30 -18.71
N LEU A 115 2.01 -2.54 -18.82
CA LEU A 115 2.09 -3.48 -17.71
C LEU A 115 3.27 -4.43 -17.84
N ALA A 116 3.97 -4.64 -16.73
CA ALA A 116 4.95 -5.71 -16.57
C ALA A 116 4.39 -6.82 -15.68
N ASP A 117 4.68 -8.08 -15.98
CA ASP A 117 4.28 -9.18 -15.10
C ASP A 117 5.16 -9.25 -13.86
N ALA A 118 4.63 -9.80 -12.78
CA ALA A 118 5.41 -10.14 -11.60
C ALA A 118 6.42 -11.25 -11.94
N GLY A 119 7.52 -11.31 -11.18
CA GLY A 119 8.37 -12.51 -11.18
C GLY A 119 7.71 -13.67 -10.42
N ALA A 120 8.49 -14.67 -10.09
CA ALA A 120 8.01 -15.82 -9.28
C ALA A 120 7.55 -15.41 -7.87
N GLY A 121 7.94 -14.20 -7.40
CA GLY A 121 7.52 -13.61 -6.14
C GLY A 121 6.47 -12.51 -6.33
N LEU A 122 6.46 -11.53 -5.40
CA LEU A 122 5.46 -10.45 -5.36
C LEU A 122 5.71 -9.31 -6.35
N HIS A 123 6.92 -9.16 -6.85
CA HIS A 123 7.38 -7.95 -7.51
C HIS A 123 7.80 -8.21 -8.95
N VAL A 124 7.81 -7.15 -9.75
CA VAL A 124 8.49 -7.15 -11.05
C VAL A 124 9.98 -7.40 -10.88
N THR A 125 10.61 -7.93 -11.92
CA THR A 125 12.06 -8.11 -12.03
C THR A 125 12.64 -7.16 -13.06
N ALA A 126 13.96 -6.97 -13.08
CA ALA A 126 14.64 -6.19 -14.11
C ALA A 126 14.30 -6.73 -15.52
N GLU A 127 14.25 -8.06 -15.68
CA GLU A 127 13.87 -8.69 -16.94
C GLU A 127 12.42 -8.40 -17.36
N SER A 128 11.45 -8.51 -16.42
CA SER A 128 10.04 -8.21 -16.76
C SER A 128 9.84 -6.73 -17.08
N VAL A 129 10.57 -5.85 -16.44
CA VAL A 129 10.59 -4.41 -16.76
C VAL A 129 11.19 -4.21 -18.15
N ARG A 130 12.39 -4.75 -18.44
CA ARG A 130 13.05 -4.62 -19.75
C ARG A 130 12.15 -5.05 -20.92
N ARG A 131 11.42 -6.16 -20.77
CA ARG A 131 10.47 -6.64 -21.79
C ARG A 131 9.30 -5.69 -22.03
N ALA A 132 8.95 -4.85 -21.05
CA ALA A 132 7.86 -3.90 -21.14
C ALA A 132 8.31 -2.52 -21.65
N LEU A 133 9.64 -2.26 -21.77
CA LEU A 133 10.14 -0.99 -22.26
C LEU A 133 9.88 -0.83 -23.75
N THR A 134 9.50 0.39 -24.15
CA THR A 134 9.36 0.84 -25.54
C THR A 134 10.08 2.16 -25.74
N PRO A 135 10.25 2.64 -26.98
CA PRO A 135 10.79 3.97 -27.22
C PRO A 135 9.97 5.13 -26.63
N ALA A 136 8.68 4.89 -26.32
CA ALA A 136 7.79 5.87 -25.69
C ALA A 136 7.83 5.79 -24.14
N THR A 137 8.57 4.85 -23.56
CA THR A 137 8.65 4.70 -22.11
C THR A 137 9.34 5.90 -21.46
N ARG A 138 8.61 6.65 -20.66
CA ARG A 138 9.08 7.83 -19.92
C ARG A 138 9.56 7.49 -18.52
N CYS A 139 8.85 6.60 -17.84
CA CYS A 139 9.24 6.15 -16.50
C CYS A 139 8.74 4.75 -16.16
N VAL A 140 9.36 4.17 -15.14
CA VAL A 140 8.99 2.90 -14.51
C VAL A 140 8.62 3.15 -13.05
N ILE A 141 7.48 2.65 -12.58
CA ILE A 141 7.07 2.69 -11.17
C ILE A 141 7.33 1.31 -10.55
N VAL A 142 8.18 1.27 -9.53
CA VAL A 142 8.54 0.05 -8.81
C VAL A 142 7.98 0.09 -7.39
N PRO A 143 6.83 -0.57 -7.13
CA PRO A 143 6.25 -0.62 -5.80
C PRO A 143 6.85 -1.74 -4.97
N HIS A 144 7.10 -1.46 -3.71
CA HIS A 144 7.43 -2.43 -2.67
C HIS A 144 6.15 -2.86 -1.98
N LEU A 145 5.74 -4.12 -2.15
CA LEU A 145 4.42 -4.58 -1.73
C LEU A 145 4.43 -5.23 -0.33
N TYR A 146 3.44 -4.87 0.49
CA TYR A 146 3.13 -5.49 1.78
C TYR A 146 4.28 -5.48 2.81
N GLY A 147 5.26 -4.60 2.62
CA GLY A 147 6.43 -4.50 3.47
C GLY A 147 7.65 -5.28 2.96
N ASN A 148 7.49 -6.02 1.85
CA ASN A 148 8.59 -6.70 1.17
C ASN A 148 9.27 -5.74 0.19
N VAL A 149 10.53 -6.02 -0.12
CA VAL A 149 11.36 -5.17 -0.98
C VAL A 149 11.43 -5.73 -2.39
N ALA A 150 11.12 -4.90 -3.38
CA ALA A 150 11.34 -5.23 -4.79
C ALA A 150 12.85 -5.14 -5.12
N PRO A 151 13.36 -5.83 -6.15
CA PRO A 151 14.76 -5.74 -6.60
C PRO A 151 15.00 -4.40 -7.31
N VAL A 152 14.80 -3.30 -6.57
CA VAL A 152 14.82 -1.93 -7.11
C VAL A 152 16.23 -1.51 -7.56
N ASP A 153 17.27 -2.02 -6.91
CA ASP A 153 18.67 -1.83 -7.27
C ASP A 153 19.01 -2.46 -8.63
N ALA A 154 18.54 -3.68 -8.88
CA ALA A 154 18.70 -4.34 -10.17
C ALA A 154 17.93 -3.61 -11.27
N ILE A 155 16.72 -3.11 -10.98
CA ILE A 155 15.92 -2.33 -11.94
C ILE A 155 16.56 -0.95 -12.17
N GLU A 156 17.08 -0.27 -11.14
CA GLU A 156 17.82 0.99 -11.29
C GLU A 156 19.05 0.80 -12.20
N ASN A 157 19.76 -0.32 -12.05
CA ASN A 157 20.90 -0.66 -12.92
C ASN A 157 20.48 -0.92 -14.36
N GLU A 158 19.37 -1.62 -14.60
CA GLU A 158 18.80 -1.87 -15.93
C GLU A 158 18.44 -0.57 -16.67
N LEU A 159 17.94 0.42 -15.93
CA LEU A 159 17.53 1.70 -16.50
C LEU A 159 18.66 2.72 -16.62
N ARG A 160 19.87 2.38 -16.17
CA ARG A 160 21.01 3.31 -16.19
C ARG A 160 21.40 3.67 -17.63
N GLY A 161 21.52 4.96 -17.92
CA GLY A 161 21.89 5.48 -19.25
C GLY A 161 20.76 5.50 -20.28
N THR A 162 19.56 4.98 -19.96
CA THR A 162 18.41 4.96 -20.89
C THR A 162 17.65 6.29 -20.95
N GLY A 163 17.83 7.17 -19.97
CA GLY A 163 17.01 8.39 -19.81
C GLY A 163 15.63 8.13 -19.20
N ILE A 164 15.24 6.87 -18.99
CA ILE A 164 13.96 6.49 -18.38
C ILE A 164 14.01 6.73 -16.85
N ALA A 165 13.04 7.45 -16.31
CA ALA A 165 12.98 7.74 -14.89
C ALA A 165 12.48 6.53 -14.08
N LEU A 166 13.16 6.18 -12.98
CA LEU A 166 12.67 5.25 -11.99
C LEU A 166 11.93 6.02 -10.90
N ILE A 167 10.70 5.61 -10.56
CA ILE A 167 9.92 6.03 -9.40
C ILE A 167 9.89 4.89 -8.39
N ASP A 168 10.53 5.08 -7.25
CA ASP A 168 10.65 4.11 -6.16
C ASP A 168 9.46 4.26 -5.20
N ASP A 169 8.43 3.41 -5.34
CA ASP A 169 7.20 3.52 -4.54
C ASP A 169 7.33 2.74 -3.22
N ALA A 170 7.79 3.42 -2.19
CA ALA A 170 7.90 2.92 -0.81
C ALA A 170 6.60 3.04 0.02
N ALA A 171 5.45 3.31 -0.60
CA ALA A 171 4.19 3.55 0.10
C ALA A 171 3.77 2.41 1.05
N GLN A 172 4.23 1.19 0.82
CA GLN A 172 3.91 0.05 1.68
C GLN A 172 5.12 -0.53 2.43
N SER A 173 6.32 0.01 2.20
CA SER A 173 7.57 -0.55 2.75
C SER A 173 8.50 0.52 3.30
N PHE A 174 7.99 1.74 3.58
CA PHE A 174 8.80 2.81 4.13
C PHE A 174 9.54 2.36 5.40
N GLY A 175 10.85 2.58 5.42
CA GLY A 175 11.75 2.08 6.46
C GLY A 175 12.51 0.81 6.07
N ALA A 176 12.07 0.08 5.05
CA ALA A 176 12.77 -1.08 4.51
C ALA A 176 14.04 -0.67 3.73
N ARG A 177 14.91 -1.64 3.44
CA ARG A 177 16.20 -1.42 2.76
C ARG A 177 16.41 -2.42 1.63
N CYS A 178 17.05 -1.96 0.56
CA CYS A 178 17.60 -2.77 -0.52
C CYS A 178 19.10 -2.51 -0.59
N GLY A 179 19.95 -3.53 -0.46
CA GLY A 179 21.39 -3.34 -0.49
C GLY A 179 21.93 -2.32 0.54
N GLY A 180 21.30 -2.22 1.71
CA GLY A 180 21.65 -1.23 2.75
C GLY A 180 21.05 0.17 2.56
N ARG A 181 20.62 0.55 1.35
CA ARG A 181 19.97 1.82 1.00
C ARG A 181 18.46 1.75 1.31
N ARG A 182 17.87 2.79 1.87
CA ARG A 182 16.43 2.79 2.17
C ARG A 182 15.59 2.87 0.90
N VAL A 183 14.51 2.08 0.84
CA VAL A 183 13.54 2.17 -0.24
C VAL A 183 12.79 3.51 -0.16
N GLY A 184 12.43 4.06 -1.32
CA GLY A 184 11.94 5.43 -1.47
C GLY A 184 13.05 6.43 -1.79
N SER A 185 14.34 5.98 -1.89
CA SER A 185 15.46 6.84 -2.26
C SER A 185 16.14 6.42 -3.58
N PHE A 186 15.65 5.39 -4.25
CA PHE A 186 16.18 4.93 -5.54
C PHE A 186 15.60 5.74 -6.70
N GLY A 187 16.34 5.74 -7.82
CA GLY A 187 15.91 6.37 -9.07
C GLY A 187 15.81 7.88 -9.01
N ARG A 188 14.90 8.43 -9.80
CA ARG A 188 14.73 9.88 -9.97
C ARG A 188 13.95 10.51 -8.82
N CYS A 189 13.00 9.76 -8.28
CA CYS A 189 12.21 10.17 -7.11
C CYS A 189 11.56 8.98 -6.40
N GLY A 190 11.19 9.19 -5.14
CA GLY A 190 10.49 8.20 -4.33
C GLY A 190 9.12 8.68 -3.86
N ILE A 191 8.29 7.71 -3.51
CA ILE A 191 6.93 7.94 -2.99
C ILE A 191 6.81 7.36 -1.59
N VAL A 192 6.37 8.19 -0.66
CA VAL A 192 6.04 7.78 0.71
C VAL A 192 4.55 7.97 0.94
N SER A 193 3.91 7.03 1.62
CA SER A 193 2.49 7.17 2.02
C SER A 193 2.35 7.14 3.52
N THR A 194 1.58 8.08 4.05
CA THR A 194 1.23 8.14 5.47
C THR A 194 -0.25 7.81 5.70
N SER A 195 -0.91 7.16 4.73
CA SER A 195 -2.30 6.74 4.86
C SER A 195 -2.43 5.61 5.88
N LEU A 196 -3.65 5.45 6.39
CA LEU A 196 -3.99 4.38 7.34
C LEU A 196 -3.59 2.99 6.79
N GLY A 197 -2.93 2.21 7.64
CA GLY A 197 -2.51 0.84 7.30
C GLY A 197 -1.21 0.76 6.51
N LYS A 198 -0.48 1.85 6.36
CA LYS A 198 0.87 1.87 5.79
C LYS A 198 1.95 1.73 6.87
N SER A 199 3.20 1.66 6.47
CA SER A 199 4.35 1.59 7.39
C SER A 199 4.38 2.80 8.33
N LEU A 200 4.16 4.00 7.76
CA LEU A 200 3.78 5.21 8.49
C LEU A 200 2.26 5.32 8.50
N SER A 201 1.63 4.95 9.58
CA SER A 201 0.18 4.95 9.70
C SER A 201 -0.33 6.26 10.30
N GLY A 202 -0.33 7.34 9.50
CA GLY A 202 -1.04 8.60 9.77
C GLY A 202 -2.54 8.46 9.50
N ALA A 203 -3.29 9.55 9.51
CA ALA A 203 -4.71 9.54 9.12
C ALA A 203 -4.86 9.60 7.60
N ALA A 204 -4.04 10.40 6.92
CA ALA A 204 -3.90 10.49 5.48
C ALA A 204 -2.50 11.04 5.14
N GLY A 205 -2.21 11.20 3.85
CA GLY A 205 -1.02 11.88 3.38
C GLY A 205 -0.08 11.04 2.54
N GLY A 206 0.93 11.71 2.01
CA GLY A 206 2.07 11.15 1.28
C GLY A 206 3.13 12.20 1.07
N LEU A 207 4.29 11.79 0.57
CA LEU A 207 5.36 12.68 0.16
C LEU A 207 5.95 12.20 -1.15
N LEU A 208 6.26 13.15 -2.04
CA LEU A 208 7.20 12.99 -3.12
C LEU A 208 8.58 13.35 -2.58
N VAL A 209 9.58 12.52 -2.78
CA VAL A 209 10.97 12.77 -2.35
C VAL A 209 11.92 12.66 -3.53
N THR A 210 13.00 13.47 -3.54
CA THR A 210 13.94 13.46 -4.65
C THR A 210 15.25 14.17 -4.28
N ASP A 211 16.32 13.84 -5.01
CA ASP A 211 17.58 14.60 -5.01
C ASP A 211 17.67 15.59 -6.17
N ASP A 212 16.73 15.50 -7.14
CA ASP A 212 16.67 16.38 -8.29
C ASP A 212 16.01 17.72 -7.93
N ALA A 213 16.82 18.79 -7.85
CA ALA A 213 16.33 20.12 -7.56
C ALA A 213 15.33 20.65 -8.61
N GLY A 214 15.59 20.34 -9.91
CA GLY A 214 14.70 20.77 -10.98
C GLY A 214 13.34 20.05 -10.92
N LEU A 215 13.33 18.76 -10.58
CA LEU A 215 12.08 18.02 -10.35
C LEU A 215 11.32 18.58 -9.13
N PHE A 216 12.03 18.89 -8.05
CA PHE A 216 11.44 19.50 -6.87
C PHE A 216 10.80 20.87 -7.19
N GLU A 217 11.50 21.76 -7.91
CA GLU A 217 10.97 23.06 -8.31
C GLU A 217 9.72 22.93 -9.18
N ARG A 218 9.73 22.04 -10.17
CA ARG A 218 8.53 21.75 -10.98
C ARG A 218 7.39 21.20 -10.13
N ALA A 219 7.67 20.34 -9.16
CA ALA A 219 6.66 19.77 -8.27
C ALA A 219 6.01 20.83 -7.38
N ILE A 220 6.78 21.74 -6.79
CA ILE A 220 6.22 22.82 -5.95
C ILE A 220 5.49 23.91 -6.76
N ALA A 221 5.85 24.10 -8.03
CA ALA A 221 5.15 25.00 -8.95
C ALA A 221 3.73 24.49 -9.28
N LEU A 222 3.47 23.20 -9.17
CA LEU A 222 2.14 22.63 -9.32
C LEU A 222 1.30 22.96 -8.08
N ARG A 223 0.41 23.95 -8.22
CA ARG A 223 -0.41 24.44 -7.10
C ARG A 223 -1.33 23.33 -6.58
N LEU A 224 -1.14 22.99 -5.30
CA LEU A 224 -1.96 22.01 -4.58
C LEU A 224 -3.12 22.72 -3.87
N GLY A 225 -4.31 22.13 -3.94
CA GLY A 225 -5.47 22.58 -3.19
C GLY A 225 -5.28 22.43 -1.67
N VAL A 226 -6.10 23.12 -0.90
CA VAL A 226 -6.11 23.01 0.57
C VAL A 226 -7.43 22.38 1.00
N GLU A 227 -7.37 21.37 1.87
CA GLU A 227 -8.55 20.71 2.39
C GLU A 227 -9.33 21.58 3.38
N ARG A 228 -10.64 21.32 3.53
CA ARG A 228 -11.46 22.03 4.53
C ARG A 228 -11.15 21.51 5.94
N PRO A 229 -10.97 22.40 6.96
CA PRO A 229 -10.62 21.97 8.33
C PRO A 229 -11.57 20.92 8.91
N GLY A 230 -12.88 21.08 8.72
CA GLY A 230 -13.88 20.14 9.21
C GLY A 230 -13.78 18.75 8.56
N SER A 231 -13.35 18.62 7.30
CA SER A 231 -13.15 17.32 6.66
C SER A 231 -11.92 16.61 7.22
N VAL A 232 -10.85 17.34 7.50
CA VAL A 232 -9.62 16.83 8.10
C VAL A 232 -9.88 16.34 9.52
N ALA A 233 -10.54 17.16 10.35
CA ALA A 233 -10.88 16.81 11.74
C ALA A 233 -11.80 15.58 11.82
N ARG A 234 -12.85 15.53 10.98
CA ARG A 234 -13.74 14.36 10.91
C ARG A 234 -13.00 13.10 10.48
N ARG A 235 -12.10 13.18 9.52
CA ARG A 235 -11.28 12.04 9.07
C ARG A 235 -10.40 11.52 10.21
N ALA A 236 -9.70 12.40 10.91
CA ALA A 236 -8.86 12.03 12.04
C ALA A 236 -9.67 11.41 13.17
N LEU A 237 -10.82 12.01 13.56
CA LEU A 237 -11.71 11.46 14.56
C LEU A 237 -12.27 10.11 14.14
N ALA A 238 -12.76 9.98 12.92
CA ALA A 238 -13.25 8.71 12.38
C ALA A 238 -12.16 7.63 12.40
N ALA A 239 -10.90 7.99 12.13
CA ALA A 239 -9.78 7.08 12.24
C ALA A 239 -9.57 6.63 13.69
N TRP A 240 -9.58 7.54 14.68
CA TRP A 240 -9.48 7.20 16.10
C TRP A 240 -10.59 6.25 16.56
N VAL A 241 -11.84 6.58 16.27
CA VAL A 241 -13.02 5.75 16.60
C VAL A 241 -12.94 4.41 15.91
N TRP A 242 -12.65 4.41 14.59
CA TRP A 242 -12.51 3.20 13.81
C TRP A 242 -11.49 2.24 14.41
N PHE A 243 -10.32 2.74 14.82
CA PHE A 243 -9.27 1.88 15.36
C PHE A 243 -9.57 1.34 16.76
N ARG A 244 -10.19 2.14 17.60
CA ARG A 244 -10.60 1.69 18.95
C ARG A 244 -11.71 0.65 18.90
N LEU A 245 -12.65 0.83 17.98
CA LEU A 245 -13.85 -0.02 17.87
C LEU A 245 -13.79 -1.01 16.70
N ARG A 246 -12.65 -1.12 16.02
CA ARG A 246 -12.54 -1.89 14.77
C ARG A 246 -13.03 -3.33 14.86
N ARG A 247 -12.77 -4.00 15.98
CA ARG A 247 -13.21 -5.38 16.21
C ARG A 247 -14.73 -5.52 16.06
N PHE A 248 -15.47 -4.48 16.41
CA PHE A 248 -16.94 -4.43 16.37
C PHE A 248 -17.48 -3.75 15.10
N THR A 249 -16.80 -2.71 14.63
CA THR A 249 -17.28 -1.88 13.50
C THR A 249 -16.92 -2.45 12.14
N LEU A 250 -15.92 -3.33 12.03
CA LEU A 250 -15.49 -3.91 10.76
C LEU A 250 -16.61 -4.69 10.04
N PRO A 251 -17.46 -5.51 10.71
CA PRO A 251 -18.57 -6.16 10.04
C PRO A 251 -19.61 -5.17 9.48
N LEU A 252 -19.88 -4.08 10.20
CA LEU A 252 -20.80 -3.02 9.76
C LEU A 252 -20.23 -2.29 8.52
N LYS A 253 -18.94 -1.94 8.53
CA LYS A 253 -18.30 -1.30 7.38
C LYS A 253 -18.33 -2.18 6.15
N ARG A 254 -18.03 -3.47 6.28
CA ARG A 254 -18.08 -4.39 5.13
C ARG A 254 -19.48 -4.51 4.53
N ARG A 255 -20.53 -4.39 5.36
CA ARG A 255 -21.90 -4.30 4.87
C ARG A 255 -22.16 -3.00 4.12
N SER A 256 -21.72 -1.85 4.68
CA SER A 256 -21.87 -0.56 4.03
C SER A 256 -21.04 -0.46 2.74
N ASP A 257 -19.79 -0.94 2.71
CA ASP A 257 -18.95 -0.92 1.52
C ASP A 257 -19.60 -1.70 0.35
N ARG A 258 -20.33 -2.79 0.63
CA ARG A 258 -21.09 -3.53 -0.41
C ARG A 258 -22.27 -2.73 -0.97
N LEU A 259 -22.90 -1.89 -0.14
CA LEU A 259 -24.02 -1.05 -0.55
C LEU A 259 -23.56 0.21 -1.30
N PHE A 260 -22.40 0.76 -0.95
CA PHE A 260 -21.87 2.05 -1.45
C PHE A 260 -20.70 1.92 -2.43
N SER A 261 -20.21 0.71 -2.75
CA SER A 261 -19.03 0.50 -3.60
C SER A 261 -19.19 0.93 -5.07
N ARG A 262 -20.40 1.27 -5.50
CA ARG A 262 -20.68 1.64 -6.90
C ARG A 262 -20.22 3.05 -7.32
N ASN A 263 -19.78 3.92 -6.40
CA ASN A 263 -19.56 5.35 -6.74
C ASN A 263 -18.22 5.95 -6.24
N GLN A 264 -17.22 5.16 -5.91
CA GLN A 264 -15.88 5.71 -5.62
C GLN A 264 -14.92 5.61 -6.81
N ALA A 265 -15.28 6.13 -7.97
CA ALA A 265 -14.30 6.79 -8.81
C ALA A 265 -13.80 8.00 -8.02
N SER A 266 -12.81 7.80 -7.15
CA SER A 266 -12.33 8.87 -6.28
C SER A 266 -11.66 9.91 -7.17
N ARG A 267 -12.34 11.04 -7.39
CA ARG A 267 -11.71 12.24 -7.92
C ARG A 267 -10.46 12.49 -7.07
N THR A 268 -9.30 12.22 -7.64
CA THR A 268 -8.02 12.49 -6.99
C THR A 268 -7.84 14.00 -6.94
N THR A 269 -8.37 14.63 -5.89
CA THR A 269 -8.16 16.06 -5.69
C THR A 269 -6.75 16.23 -5.14
N ALA A 270 -5.86 16.75 -5.98
CA ALA A 270 -4.50 17.04 -5.58
C ALA A 270 -4.51 18.16 -4.51
N GLY A 271 -3.95 17.86 -3.34
CA GLY A 271 -3.93 18.79 -2.22
C GLY A 271 -2.64 18.67 -1.41
N ALA A 272 -2.30 19.79 -0.75
CA ALA A 272 -1.23 19.83 0.23
C ALA A 272 -1.61 18.98 1.46
N MET A 273 -0.62 18.42 2.13
CA MET A 273 -0.83 17.70 3.39
C MET A 273 -1.33 18.64 4.49
N SER A 274 -2.33 18.22 5.23
CA SER A 274 -2.82 19.01 6.36
C SER A 274 -1.84 18.96 7.53
N ASN A 275 -1.87 20.00 8.37
CA ASN A 275 -1.01 20.07 9.55
C ASN A 275 -1.29 18.95 10.55
N LEU A 276 -2.56 18.56 10.72
CA LEU A 276 -2.97 17.48 11.60
C LEU A 276 -2.48 16.11 11.10
N ASP A 277 -2.65 15.82 9.80
CA ASP A 277 -2.17 14.56 9.23
C ASP A 277 -0.63 14.45 9.35
N ALA A 278 0.08 15.55 9.09
CA ALA A 278 1.53 15.61 9.24
C ALA A 278 1.97 15.44 10.70
N ALA A 279 1.27 16.06 11.66
CA ALA A 279 1.57 15.93 13.09
C ALA A 279 1.46 14.49 13.58
N ILE A 280 0.44 13.74 13.14
CA ILE A 280 0.27 12.32 13.45
C ILE A 280 1.37 11.50 12.79
N ALA A 281 1.64 11.72 11.49
CA ALA A 281 2.67 10.99 10.75
C ALA A 281 4.07 11.21 11.31
N LEU A 282 4.38 12.39 11.80
CA LEU A 282 5.66 12.74 12.42
C LEU A 282 5.94 11.88 13.67
N GLN A 283 4.92 11.60 14.50
CA GLN A 283 5.10 10.70 15.65
C GLN A 283 5.42 9.26 15.21
N GLN A 284 4.83 8.83 14.10
CA GLN A 284 5.13 7.53 13.50
C GLN A 284 6.57 7.45 12.96
N CYS A 285 7.05 8.51 12.31
CA CYS A 285 8.42 8.61 11.83
C CYS A 285 9.45 8.42 12.94
N ARG A 286 9.29 9.14 14.05
CA ARG A 286 10.20 9.09 15.19
C ARG A 286 10.33 7.72 15.85
N SER A 287 9.34 6.85 15.68
CA SER A 287 9.32 5.50 16.23
C SER A 287 9.44 4.41 15.16
N LEU A 288 9.85 4.77 13.94
CA LEU A 288 9.86 3.89 12.76
C LEU A 288 10.63 2.60 13.00
N GLU A 289 11.88 2.67 13.47
CA GLU A 289 12.72 1.48 13.68
C GLU A 289 12.16 0.55 14.75
N HIS A 290 11.70 1.10 15.87
CA HIS A 290 11.05 0.31 16.92
C HIS A 290 9.78 -0.40 16.38
N ARG A 291 8.99 0.28 15.56
CA ARG A 291 7.79 -0.29 14.94
C ARG A 291 8.13 -1.37 13.92
N ALA A 292 9.17 -1.17 13.11
CA ALA A 292 9.65 -2.14 12.15
C ALA A 292 10.13 -3.42 12.85
N SER A 293 10.99 -3.28 13.87
CA SER A 293 11.46 -4.39 14.69
C SER A 293 10.31 -5.15 15.37
N SER A 294 9.35 -4.43 15.96
CA SER A 294 8.16 -5.02 16.59
C SER A 294 7.27 -5.78 15.59
N ARG A 295 7.17 -5.32 14.33
CA ARG A 295 6.45 -6.03 13.27
C ARG A 295 7.16 -7.30 12.83
N ARG A 296 8.48 -7.24 12.62
CA ARG A 296 9.29 -8.42 12.29
C ARG A 296 9.22 -9.48 13.40
N HIS A 297 9.35 -9.07 14.66
CA HIS A 297 9.23 -9.99 15.80
C HIS A 297 7.85 -10.69 15.80
N ARG A 298 6.75 -9.94 15.61
CA ARG A 298 5.42 -10.54 15.52
C ARG A 298 5.26 -11.47 14.31
N ALA A 299 5.82 -11.10 13.17
CA ALA A 299 5.78 -11.93 11.97
C ALA A 299 6.44 -13.29 12.22
N ARG A 300 7.64 -13.29 12.82
CA ARG A 300 8.35 -14.53 13.21
C ARG A 300 7.51 -15.39 14.16
N ARG A 301 6.92 -14.80 15.20
CA ARG A 301 6.06 -15.54 16.16
C ARG A 301 4.82 -16.15 15.51
N VAL A 302 4.19 -15.46 14.56
CA VAL A 302 3.07 -16.02 13.79
C VAL A 302 3.54 -17.21 12.95
N LEU A 303 4.70 -17.12 12.29
CA LEU A 303 5.25 -18.24 11.52
C LEU A 303 5.63 -19.42 12.39
N ASP A 304 6.23 -19.19 13.56
CA ASP A 304 6.57 -20.26 14.51
C ASP A 304 5.32 -20.99 14.98
N ALA A 305 4.22 -20.26 15.23
CA ALA A 305 2.93 -20.86 15.58
C ALA A 305 2.29 -21.69 14.45
N LEU A 306 2.69 -21.48 13.18
CA LEU A 306 2.15 -22.22 12.03
C LEU A 306 2.91 -23.51 11.71
N GLY A 307 4.11 -23.71 12.27
CA GLY A 307 4.91 -24.91 12.00
C GLY A 307 5.19 -25.10 10.51
N ASP A 308 4.94 -26.27 9.95
CA ASP A 308 5.25 -26.59 8.54
C ASP A 308 4.45 -25.76 7.53
N ALA A 309 3.27 -25.26 7.91
CA ALA A 309 2.48 -24.40 7.03
C ALA A 309 3.19 -23.07 6.71
N ARG A 310 4.25 -22.68 7.44
CA ARG A 310 5.11 -21.52 7.13
C ARG A 310 5.76 -21.59 5.75
N ARG A 311 5.95 -22.80 5.17
CA ARG A 311 6.52 -22.97 3.82
C ARG A 311 5.74 -22.24 2.72
N HIS A 312 4.45 -21.98 2.93
CA HIS A 312 3.61 -21.24 2.00
C HIS A 312 3.76 -19.71 2.13
N CYS A 313 4.52 -19.23 3.12
CA CYS A 313 4.79 -17.80 3.29
C CYS A 313 5.85 -17.32 2.31
N ILE A 314 5.51 -16.34 1.50
CA ILE A 314 6.42 -15.69 0.53
C ILE A 314 6.90 -14.32 0.98
N SER A 315 6.57 -13.91 2.21
CA SER A 315 7.11 -12.67 2.78
C SER A 315 8.56 -12.85 3.18
N ASP A 316 9.40 -11.90 2.78
CA ASP A 316 10.74 -11.76 3.33
C ASP A 316 10.66 -11.22 4.77
N LEU A 317 11.35 -11.89 5.70
CA LEU A 317 11.45 -11.51 7.12
C LEU A 317 12.87 -11.11 7.53
N SER A 318 13.72 -10.81 6.56
CA SER A 318 15.03 -10.23 6.81
C SER A 318 14.90 -8.90 7.55
N ASP A 319 15.98 -8.43 8.14
CA ASP A 319 16.00 -7.12 8.81
C ASP A 319 15.82 -5.95 7.82
N SER A 320 15.91 -6.23 6.52
CA SER A 320 15.65 -5.28 5.43
C SER A 320 14.17 -4.94 5.24
N CYS A 321 13.25 -5.79 5.72
CA CYS A 321 11.80 -5.65 5.49
C CYS A 321 11.03 -4.99 6.63
N VAL A 322 9.88 -4.40 6.31
CA VAL A 322 8.94 -3.80 7.27
C VAL A 322 7.55 -4.40 7.07
N PRO A 323 7.29 -5.63 7.50
CA PRO A 323 6.06 -6.35 7.18
C PRO A 323 4.80 -5.57 7.58
N LEU A 324 3.85 -5.43 6.64
CA LEU A 324 2.49 -4.94 6.92
C LEU A 324 1.54 -6.08 7.29
N GLY A 325 1.83 -7.25 6.81
CA GLY A 325 1.19 -8.53 7.03
C GLY A 325 2.07 -9.61 6.44
N LEU A 326 1.70 -10.86 6.61
CA LEU A 326 2.37 -12.00 5.97
C LEU A 326 1.60 -12.40 4.71
N VAL A 327 2.30 -12.60 3.63
CA VAL A 327 1.73 -13.08 2.37
C VAL A 327 1.95 -14.58 2.28
N PHE A 328 0.86 -15.32 2.13
CA PHE A 328 0.88 -16.76 1.88
C PHE A 328 0.34 -17.05 0.49
N LEU A 329 0.97 -17.97 -0.20
CA LEU A 329 0.42 -18.57 -1.42
C LEU A 329 -0.28 -19.85 -1.06
N LEU A 330 -1.58 -19.92 -1.29
CA LEU A 330 -2.35 -21.13 -1.14
C LEU A 330 -1.79 -22.25 -2.05
N PRO A 331 -1.77 -23.51 -1.63
CA PRO A 331 -1.41 -24.63 -2.50
C PRO A 331 -2.23 -24.66 -3.80
N PRO A 332 -1.69 -25.16 -4.92
CA PRO A 332 -2.43 -25.22 -6.19
C PRO A 332 -3.75 -25.99 -6.12
N ALA A 333 -3.79 -27.07 -5.32
CA ALA A 333 -4.98 -27.86 -5.08
C ALA A 333 -5.93 -27.29 -4.03
N ALA A 334 -5.52 -26.24 -3.31
CA ALA A 334 -6.33 -25.61 -2.28
C ALA A 334 -7.53 -24.84 -2.87
N ARG A 335 -8.44 -24.48 -1.98
CA ARG A 335 -9.58 -23.60 -2.31
C ARG A 335 -9.11 -22.27 -2.84
N PRO A 336 -9.89 -21.61 -3.73
CA PRO A 336 -9.59 -20.26 -4.17
C PRO A 336 -9.41 -19.29 -3.00
N ALA A 337 -8.52 -18.29 -3.15
CA ALA A 337 -8.24 -17.30 -2.09
C ALA A 337 -9.49 -16.59 -1.56
N GLU A 338 -10.54 -16.49 -2.35
CA GLU A 338 -11.82 -15.94 -1.93
C GLU A 338 -12.51 -16.80 -0.86
N GLU A 339 -12.60 -18.12 -1.09
CA GLU A 339 -13.20 -19.06 -0.14
C GLU A 339 -12.36 -19.18 1.14
N ALA A 340 -11.03 -19.28 0.99
CA ALA A 340 -10.10 -19.28 2.10
C ALA A 340 -10.26 -18.03 2.99
N THR A 341 -10.40 -16.85 2.37
CA THR A 341 -10.65 -15.59 3.07
C THR A 341 -11.97 -15.60 3.84
N LEU A 342 -13.02 -16.18 3.28
CA LEU A 342 -14.32 -16.33 3.95
C LEU A 342 -14.26 -17.31 5.13
N GLN A 343 -13.56 -18.43 4.96
CA GLN A 343 -13.36 -19.42 6.03
C GLN A 343 -12.62 -18.79 7.22
N LEU A 344 -11.51 -18.10 6.97
CA LEU A 344 -10.74 -17.42 8.01
C LEU A 344 -11.52 -16.27 8.65
N ALA A 345 -12.34 -15.56 7.90
CA ALA A 345 -13.22 -14.54 8.43
C ALA A 345 -14.23 -15.13 9.43
N ARG A 346 -14.80 -16.32 9.17
CA ARG A 346 -15.68 -17.04 10.12
C ARG A 346 -14.95 -17.43 11.40
N ALA A 347 -13.67 -17.74 11.31
CA ALA A 347 -12.80 -17.97 12.48
C ALA A 347 -12.37 -16.68 13.20
N GLY A 348 -12.90 -15.52 12.80
CA GLY A 348 -12.59 -14.22 13.41
C GLY A 348 -11.22 -13.63 12.98
N ILE A 349 -10.63 -14.14 11.90
CA ILE A 349 -9.35 -13.65 11.35
C ILE A 349 -9.65 -12.82 10.10
N GLU A 350 -9.32 -11.51 10.14
CA GLU A 350 -9.42 -10.66 8.96
C GLU A 350 -8.20 -10.87 8.07
N VAL A 351 -8.33 -11.71 7.06
CA VAL A 351 -7.35 -11.79 5.98
C VAL A 351 -7.82 -10.97 4.78
N ARG A 352 -6.89 -10.63 3.91
CA ARG A 352 -7.18 -9.92 2.66
C ARG A 352 -6.67 -10.72 1.48
N ARG A 353 -7.40 -10.66 0.40
CA ARG A 353 -6.89 -11.08 -0.91
C ARG A 353 -5.84 -10.07 -1.38
N GLY A 354 -4.95 -10.52 -2.25
CA GLY A 354 -4.07 -9.65 -3.00
C GLY A 354 -4.81 -8.68 -3.92
N TYR A 355 -4.07 -7.90 -4.67
CA TYR A 355 -4.64 -6.97 -5.64
C TYR A 355 -5.22 -7.71 -6.84
N ALA A 356 -6.39 -7.27 -7.32
CA ALA A 356 -6.85 -7.66 -8.65
C ALA A 356 -5.85 -7.12 -9.68
N PRO A 357 -5.41 -7.96 -10.65
CA PRO A 357 -4.47 -7.53 -11.67
C PRO A 357 -5.01 -6.37 -12.52
N LEU A 358 -4.15 -5.40 -12.81
CA LEU A 358 -4.53 -4.20 -13.56
C LEU A 358 -4.89 -4.50 -15.02
N HIS A 359 -4.38 -5.61 -15.58
CA HIS A 359 -4.74 -6.00 -16.94
C HIS A 359 -6.23 -6.34 -17.11
N HIS A 360 -6.92 -6.76 -16.03
CA HIS A 360 -8.38 -6.92 -16.04
C HIS A 360 -9.10 -5.59 -16.33
N GLU A 361 -8.57 -4.48 -15.79
CA GLU A 361 -9.11 -3.13 -15.98
C GLU A 361 -8.80 -2.54 -17.37
N LEU A 362 -7.77 -3.06 -18.02
CA LEU A 362 -7.34 -2.65 -19.36
C LEU A 362 -7.91 -3.55 -20.46
N GLY A 363 -8.67 -4.59 -20.11
CA GLY A 363 -9.22 -5.55 -21.07
C GLY A 363 -8.16 -6.43 -21.74
N ILE A 364 -6.98 -6.60 -21.10
CA ILE A 364 -5.90 -7.45 -21.63
C ILE A 364 -6.13 -8.88 -21.11
N PRO A 365 -5.98 -9.91 -21.99
CA PRO A 365 -6.22 -11.29 -21.60
C PRO A 365 -5.33 -11.76 -20.43
N PRO A 366 -5.85 -12.60 -19.51
CA PRO A 366 -5.10 -13.13 -18.36
C PRO A 366 -3.80 -13.84 -18.71
N GLY A 367 -3.75 -14.52 -19.86
CA GLY A 367 -2.57 -15.26 -20.33
C GLY A 367 -1.32 -14.40 -20.57
N ALA A 368 -1.49 -13.08 -20.74
CA ALA A 368 -0.36 -12.15 -20.91
C ALA A 368 0.42 -11.91 -19.60
N PHE A 369 -0.19 -12.19 -18.42
CA PHE A 369 0.39 -11.92 -17.10
C PHE A 369 0.18 -13.10 -16.14
N PRO A 370 0.75 -14.28 -16.43
CA PRO A 370 0.47 -15.51 -15.70
C PRO A 370 0.85 -15.45 -14.22
N ASN A 371 1.93 -14.76 -13.86
CA ASN A 371 2.35 -14.62 -12.46
C ASN A 371 1.42 -13.69 -11.67
N ALA A 372 0.98 -12.59 -12.26
CA ALA A 372 0.00 -11.69 -11.65
C ALA A 372 -1.34 -12.41 -11.40
N GLU A 373 -1.77 -13.25 -12.34
CA GLU A 373 -2.95 -14.12 -12.18
C GLU A 373 -2.76 -15.15 -11.07
N ALA A 374 -1.62 -15.82 -11.02
CA ALA A 374 -1.31 -16.79 -9.96
C ALA A 374 -1.35 -16.15 -8.57
N LEU A 375 -0.76 -14.95 -8.43
CA LEU A 375 -0.81 -14.16 -7.20
C LEU A 375 -2.26 -13.80 -6.84
N TRP A 376 -3.05 -13.35 -7.80
CA TRP A 376 -4.46 -12.98 -7.58
C TRP A 376 -5.31 -14.15 -7.08
N ARG A 377 -5.11 -15.34 -7.66
CA ARG A 377 -5.88 -16.53 -7.33
C ARG A 377 -5.47 -17.15 -6.00
N ARG A 378 -4.20 -17.04 -5.59
CA ARG A 378 -3.61 -17.79 -4.51
C ARG A 378 -3.10 -16.97 -3.33
N ALA A 379 -2.81 -15.68 -3.51
CA ALA A 379 -2.25 -14.88 -2.42
C ALA A 379 -3.30 -14.45 -1.41
N ILE A 380 -3.04 -14.73 -0.14
CA ILE A 380 -3.76 -14.19 1.01
C ILE A 380 -2.80 -13.42 1.91
N LEU A 381 -3.28 -12.30 2.43
CA LEU A 381 -2.55 -11.46 3.39
C LEU A 381 -3.07 -11.71 4.79
N VAL A 382 -2.20 -12.16 5.66
CA VAL A 382 -2.49 -12.53 7.05
C VAL A 382 -2.03 -11.41 7.99
N PRO A 383 -2.85 -10.99 8.97
CA PRO A 383 -2.49 -9.89 9.89
C PRO A 383 -1.37 -10.28 10.85
N LEU A 384 -0.59 -9.29 11.31
CA LEU A 384 0.38 -9.44 12.40
C LEU A 384 -0.31 -9.29 13.75
N SER A 385 -1.13 -10.24 14.14
CA SER A 385 -1.91 -10.20 15.37
C SER A 385 -1.44 -11.21 16.40
N ARG A 386 -1.32 -10.81 17.68
CA ARG A 386 -1.00 -11.72 18.78
C ARG A 386 -2.04 -12.85 18.94
N THR A 387 -3.27 -12.62 18.54
CA THR A 387 -4.33 -13.63 18.59
C THR A 387 -4.08 -14.80 17.63
N LEU A 388 -3.24 -14.62 16.58
CA LEU A 388 -2.82 -15.72 15.69
C LEU A 388 -1.82 -16.68 16.33
N GLU A 389 -1.20 -16.30 17.44
CA GLU A 389 -0.35 -17.16 18.24
C GLU A 389 -1.19 -18.16 19.07
N ALA A 390 -2.48 -17.89 19.25
CA ALA A 390 -3.40 -18.79 19.96
C ALA A 390 -3.74 -20.02 19.09
N ARG A 391 -3.75 -21.21 19.72
CA ARG A 391 -3.93 -22.52 19.02
C ARG A 391 -5.13 -22.56 18.07
N GLY A 392 -6.27 -22.00 18.44
CA GLY A 392 -7.48 -22.03 17.60
C GLY A 392 -7.32 -21.22 16.30
N ALA A 393 -6.72 -20.04 16.36
CA ALA A 393 -6.51 -19.18 15.18
C ALA A 393 -5.41 -19.74 14.28
N SER A 394 -4.31 -20.27 14.84
CA SER A 394 -3.25 -20.89 14.05
C SER A 394 -3.74 -22.18 13.37
N ASN A 395 -4.60 -22.99 14.01
CA ASN A 395 -5.19 -24.15 13.40
C ASN A 395 -6.07 -23.80 12.20
N ALA A 396 -6.95 -22.82 12.33
CA ALA A 396 -7.78 -22.37 11.20
C ALA A 396 -6.95 -21.94 10.00
N LEU A 397 -5.81 -21.27 10.23
CA LEU A 397 -4.90 -20.86 9.16
C LEU A 397 -4.14 -22.07 8.59
N ARG A 398 -3.69 -23.02 9.42
CA ARG A 398 -3.08 -24.28 8.95
C ARG A 398 -4.03 -25.09 8.08
N ASP A 399 -5.32 -25.17 8.44
CA ASP A 399 -6.33 -25.92 7.69
C ASP A 399 -6.55 -25.35 6.28
N VAL A 400 -6.44 -24.03 6.13
CA VAL A 400 -6.52 -23.35 4.83
C VAL A 400 -5.25 -23.53 4.01
N LEU A 401 -4.10 -23.73 4.66
CA LEU A 401 -2.78 -23.89 4.03
C LEU A 401 -2.38 -25.37 3.83
N ARG A 402 -3.25 -26.32 4.16
CA ARG A 402 -3.01 -27.76 3.85
C ARG A 402 -3.13 -28.00 2.35
N ASP A 403 -2.22 -28.87 1.85
CA ASP A 403 -2.22 -29.36 0.47
C ASP A 403 -3.44 -30.23 0.17
#